data_3c1e205ab7c6aa76372c0cd16b1248ea
#
_entry.id   3c1e205ab7c6aa76372c0cd16b1248ea
#
_cell.length_a   1.000
_cell.length_b   1.000
_cell.length_c   1.000
_cell.angle_alpha   90.00
_cell.angle_beta   90.00
_cell.angle_gamma   90.00
#
_symmetry.space_group_name_H-M   'P 1'
#
loop_
_entity.id
_entity.type
_entity.pdbx_description
1 polymer ?
#
loop_
_entity_poly.entity_id
_entity_poly.type
_entity_poly.pdbx_seq_one_letter_code
_entity_poly.pdbx_strand_id
1 'polypeptide(L)'
;MTQGGRKVGMPEMVLEYVLKQKGLDVGRDDPTHEVNVRTDVQFDVMAGVFASGQGDYVALFEPTASQVVSMNKGYIVSSLGQESGEIPYTCYSSLKSYMNENKDVLTKFTNAIKKGLEYVNTHTANEIANIIKPHFETNTIQEIETVVNNYKSIDAWPNTILLKEEGLNKLMDIMELAGELDKRAPYDKIVTKEYA
;
A
#
# COMPACT_ATOMS: atom_id res chain seq x y z
N MET A 1 3.56 29.20 15.32
CA MET A 1 3.88 27.75 15.14
C MET A 1 3.40 27.38 13.76
N THR A 2 4.29 27.28 12.82
CA THR A 2 3.97 26.77 11.49
C THR A 2 3.90 25.24 11.63
N GLN A 3 2.72 24.67 11.49
CA GLN A 3 2.57 23.23 11.29
C GLN A 3 3.33 22.88 10.02
N GLY A 4 4.50 22.30 10.17
CA GLY A 4 5.21 21.69 9.06
C GLY A 4 4.33 20.58 8.52
N GLY A 5 3.91 20.69 7.26
CA GLY A 5 3.15 19.64 6.59
C GLY A 5 3.93 18.33 6.69
N ARG A 6 3.24 17.24 7.00
CA ARG A 6 3.81 15.92 7.08
C ARG A 6 4.54 15.56 5.78
N LYS A 7 5.77 15.12 5.88
CA LYS A 7 6.60 14.70 4.75
C LYS A 7 6.45 13.21 4.39
N VAL A 8 5.73 12.45 5.20
CA VAL A 8 5.69 10.98 5.14
C VAL A 8 4.27 10.47 5.04
N GLY A 9 4.11 9.40 4.29
CA GLY A 9 2.83 8.78 4.03
C GLY A 9 2.64 7.44 4.74
N MET A 10 1.59 6.74 4.37
CA MET A 10 1.27 5.43 4.94
C MET A 10 2.42 4.41 4.87
N PRO A 11 3.22 4.31 3.78
CA PRO A 11 4.32 3.34 3.73
C PRO A 11 5.31 3.48 4.87
N GLU A 12 5.65 4.70 5.24
CA GLU A 12 6.57 4.96 6.34
C GLU A 12 5.95 4.64 7.70
N MET A 13 4.67 5.00 7.93
CA MET A 13 3.97 4.64 9.16
C MET A 13 3.93 3.13 9.37
N VAL A 14 3.66 2.38 8.31
CA VAL A 14 3.64 0.91 8.34
C VAL A 14 5.03 0.34 8.59
N LEU A 15 6.08 0.91 7.97
CA LEU A 15 7.46 0.52 8.21
C LEU A 15 7.83 0.69 9.68
N GLU A 16 7.61 1.88 10.25
CA GLU A 16 7.87 2.13 11.67
C GLU A 16 7.08 1.19 12.58
N TYR A 17 5.80 0.96 12.26
CA TYR A 17 4.96 0.03 13.01
C TYR A 17 5.55 -1.38 13.03
N VAL A 18 5.90 -1.92 11.85
CA VAL A 18 6.46 -3.27 11.72
C VAL A 18 7.79 -3.38 12.49
N LEU A 19 8.68 -2.41 12.35
CA LEU A 19 9.98 -2.41 13.05
C LEU A 19 9.80 -2.37 14.57
N LYS A 20 8.92 -1.49 15.06
CA LYS A 20 8.59 -1.38 16.49
C LYS A 20 7.94 -2.65 17.05
N GLN A 21 7.07 -3.32 16.25
CA GLN A 21 6.49 -4.62 16.64
C GLN A 21 7.54 -5.74 16.76
N LYS A 22 8.65 -5.63 16.03
CA LYS A 22 9.81 -6.55 16.15
C LYS A 22 10.75 -6.17 17.32
N GLY A 23 10.43 -5.13 18.08
CA GLY A 23 11.18 -4.70 19.24
C GLY A 23 12.38 -3.80 18.92
N LEU A 24 12.49 -3.29 17.69
CA LEU A 24 13.57 -2.39 17.30
C LEU A 24 13.33 -0.98 17.83
N ASP A 25 14.40 -0.29 18.20
CA ASP A 25 14.38 1.12 18.55
C ASP A 25 14.46 1.97 17.28
N VAL A 26 13.37 2.69 16.98
CA VAL A 26 13.18 3.37 15.69
C VAL A 26 13.07 4.88 15.90
N GLY A 27 13.99 5.63 15.30
CA GLY A 27 13.96 7.08 15.20
C GLY A 27 13.63 7.55 13.79
N ARG A 28 12.99 8.70 13.68
CA ARG A 28 12.68 9.36 12.41
C ARG A 28 13.63 10.53 12.21
N ASP A 29 14.45 10.46 11.13
CA ASP A 29 15.52 11.41 10.86
C ASP A 29 16.48 11.61 12.07
N ASP A 30 16.61 10.56 12.88
CA ASP A 30 17.42 10.56 14.11
C ASP A 30 18.37 9.34 14.14
N PRO A 31 19.65 9.53 13.81
CA PRO A 31 20.62 8.45 13.76
C PRO A 31 21.10 7.97 15.14
N THR A 32 20.57 8.50 16.25
CA THR A 32 20.88 8.02 17.60
C THR A 32 20.13 6.76 17.98
N HIS A 33 19.07 6.41 17.22
CA HIS A 33 18.30 5.18 17.36
C HIS A 33 18.95 4.01 16.60
N GLU A 34 18.58 2.78 16.97
CA GLU A 34 19.06 1.56 16.31
C GLU A 34 18.70 1.55 14.81
N VAL A 35 17.48 2.00 14.47
CA VAL A 35 17.02 2.17 13.09
C VAL A 35 16.66 3.64 12.86
N ASN A 36 17.37 4.28 11.95
CA ASN A 36 17.05 5.63 11.49
C ASN A 36 16.19 5.58 10.23
N VAL A 37 14.90 5.85 10.35
CA VAL A 37 13.99 5.99 9.20
C VAL A 37 14.14 7.39 8.62
N ARG A 38 14.77 7.49 7.45
CA ARG A 38 14.98 8.75 6.74
C ARG A 38 13.71 9.17 6.00
N THR A 39 13.32 10.42 6.14
CA THR A 39 12.15 11.02 5.46
C THR A 39 12.53 12.21 4.56
N ASP A 40 13.82 12.46 4.41
CA ASP A 40 14.37 13.53 3.58
C ASP A 40 14.41 13.19 2.07
N VAL A 41 14.23 11.92 1.72
CA VAL A 41 14.19 11.42 0.34
C VAL A 41 12.76 11.35 -0.16
N GLN A 42 12.47 11.99 -1.29
CA GLN A 42 11.15 11.91 -1.92
C GLN A 42 10.90 10.53 -2.50
N PHE A 43 9.64 10.07 -2.45
CA PHE A 43 9.24 8.73 -2.84
C PHE A 43 9.67 8.35 -4.27
N ASP A 44 9.51 9.26 -5.23
CA ASP A 44 9.79 9.02 -6.65
C ASP A 44 11.27 8.74 -6.95
N VAL A 45 12.18 9.19 -6.06
CA VAL A 45 13.63 9.04 -6.27
C VAL A 45 14.27 8.04 -5.32
N MET A 46 13.52 7.45 -4.37
CA MET A 46 14.06 6.54 -3.34
C MET A 46 14.82 5.36 -3.94
N ALA A 47 14.30 4.74 -4.99
CA ALA A 47 14.94 3.61 -5.66
C ALA A 47 16.31 4.00 -6.26
N GLY A 48 16.39 5.18 -6.87
CA GLY A 48 17.66 5.70 -7.44
C GLY A 48 18.68 6.03 -6.36
N VAL A 49 18.24 6.64 -5.26
CA VAL A 49 19.09 6.96 -4.11
C VAL A 49 19.66 5.67 -3.49
N PHE A 50 18.82 4.66 -3.26
CA PHE A 50 19.26 3.35 -2.78
C PHE A 50 20.22 2.67 -3.77
N ALA A 51 19.89 2.64 -5.05
CA ALA A 51 20.72 2.03 -6.08
C ALA A 51 22.10 2.72 -6.22
N SER A 52 22.24 3.99 -5.78
CA SER A 52 23.51 4.72 -5.70
C SER A 52 24.32 4.39 -4.45
N GLY A 53 23.83 3.52 -3.56
CA GLY A 53 24.52 3.08 -2.35
C GLY A 53 24.21 3.92 -1.10
N GLN A 54 23.12 4.66 -1.09
CA GLN A 54 22.68 5.41 0.10
C GLN A 54 21.58 4.67 0.85
N GLY A 55 21.80 4.42 2.14
CA GLY A 55 20.94 3.65 3.01
C GLY A 55 21.15 2.14 2.87
N ASP A 56 20.87 1.40 3.95
CA ASP A 56 21.02 -0.06 4.00
C ASP A 56 19.77 -0.77 3.49
N TYR A 57 18.61 -0.14 3.66
CA TYR A 57 17.29 -0.64 3.25
C TYR A 57 16.46 0.46 2.61
N VAL A 58 15.51 0.06 1.78
CA VAL A 58 14.51 0.97 1.19
C VAL A 58 13.15 0.28 1.13
N ALA A 59 12.09 1.02 1.42
CA ALA A 59 10.71 0.55 1.24
C ALA A 59 10.18 1.00 -0.13
N LEU A 60 9.83 0.06 -0.99
CA LEU A 60 9.37 0.32 -2.35
C LEU A 60 8.09 -0.47 -2.66
N PHE A 61 7.28 0.06 -3.54
CA PHE A 61 6.21 -0.69 -4.18
C PHE A 61 6.68 -1.39 -5.45
N GLU A 62 5.91 -2.39 -5.88
CA GLU A 62 6.03 -2.95 -7.21
C GLU A 62 5.49 -1.94 -8.28
N PRO A 63 6.04 -1.87 -9.47
CA PRO A 63 7.13 -2.71 -10.03
C PRO A 63 8.55 -2.27 -9.65
N THR A 64 8.71 -1.17 -8.93
CA THR A 64 10.02 -0.56 -8.65
C THR A 64 10.91 -1.47 -7.81
N ALA A 65 10.35 -2.21 -6.85
CA ALA A 65 11.10 -3.18 -6.06
C ALA A 65 11.73 -4.27 -6.95
N SER A 66 10.95 -4.89 -7.84
CA SER A 66 11.45 -5.88 -8.79
C SER A 66 12.46 -5.30 -9.78
N GLN A 67 12.33 -4.04 -10.17
CA GLN A 67 13.31 -3.36 -11.03
C GLN A 67 14.68 -3.21 -10.33
N VAL A 68 14.71 -2.82 -9.05
CA VAL A 68 15.95 -2.75 -8.27
C VAL A 68 16.64 -4.12 -8.19
N VAL A 69 15.86 -5.19 -8.00
CA VAL A 69 16.38 -6.57 -8.00
C VAL A 69 16.94 -6.95 -9.38
N SER A 70 16.21 -6.67 -10.46
CA SER A 70 16.66 -7.00 -11.83
C SER A 70 17.94 -6.29 -12.24
N MET A 71 18.18 -5.09 -11.70
CA MET A 71 19.42 -4.34 -11.88
C MET A 71 20.58 -4.84 -10.99
N ASN A 72 20.38 -5.88 -10.19
CA ASN A 72 21.36 -6.37 -9.20
C ASN A 72 21.80 -5.28 -8.19
N LYS A 73 20.87 -4.40 -7.80
CA LYS A 73 21.13 -3.30 -6.86
C LYS A 73 20.59 -3.57 -5.45
N GLY A 74 19.85 -4.64 -5.28
CA GLY A 74 19.30 -5.05 -4.00
C GLY A 74 18.53 -6.37 -4.07
N TYR A 75 18.00 -6.78 -2.92
CA TYR A 75 17.19 -7.99 -2.74
C TYR A 75 15.93 -7.63 -1.95
N ILE A 76 14.80 -8.29 -2.24
CA ILE A 76 13.62 -8.20 -1.38
C ILE A 76 13.89 -9.03 -0.14
N VAL A 77 13.93 -8.39 1.02
CA VAL A 77 14.22 -9.04 2.31
C VAL A 77 12.96 -9.32 3.13
N SER A 78 11.90 -8.52 2.96
CA SER A 78 10.62 -8.72 3.62
C SER A 78 9.50 -7.95 2.90
N SER A 79 8.25 -8.38 3.11
CA SER A 79 7.06 -7.67 2.65
C SER A 79 6.40 -6.96 3.83
N LEU A 80 6.34 -5.63 3.78
CA LEU A 80 5.64 -4.83 4.80
C LEU A 80 4.15 -5.19 4.88
N GLY A 81 3.52 -5.51 3.75
CA GLY A 81 2.12 -5.94 3.72
C GLY A 81 1.90 -7.27 4.46
N GLN A 82 2.82 -8.22 4.34
CA GLN A 82 2.77 -9.49 5.06
C GLN A 82 3.05 -9.29 6.56
N GLU A 83 4.09 -8.54 6.91
CA GLU A 83 4.49 -8.31 8.30
C GLU A 83 3.48 -7.47 9.08
N SER A 84 2.84 -6.49 8.44
CA SER A 84 1.79 -5.68 9.07
C SER A 84 0.48 -6.43 9.23
N GLY A 85 0.24 -7.49 8.46
CA GLY A 85 -1.05 -8.14 8.31
C GLY A 85 -2.07 -7.27 7.57
N GLU A 86 -3.33 -7.70 7.51
CA GLU A 86 -4.36 -7.03 6.72
C GLU A 86 -4.64 -5.61 7.22
N ILE A 87 -4.34 -4.63 6.37
CA ILE A 87 -4.67 -3.21 6.54
C ILE A 87 -5.14 -2.64 5.20
N PRO A 88 -6.14 -1.73 5.16
CA PRO A 88 -6.53 -1.07 3.93
C PRO A 88 -5.47 -0.05 3.52
N TYR A 89 -5.09 -0.06 2.24
CA TYR A 89 -4.18 0.93 1.69
C TYR A 89 -4.92 1.98 0.85
N THR A 90 -5.71 1.53 -0.10
CA THR A 90 -6.53 2.40 -0.95
C THR A 90 -8.00 2.06 -0.81
N CYS A 91 -8.85 3.08 -0.90
CA CYS A 91 -10.30 2.91 -0.94
C CYS A 91 -10.93 3.92 -1.92
N TYR A 92 -12.10 3.60 -2.39
CA TYR A 92 -12.94 4.54 -3.13
C TYR A 92 -13.82 5.31 -2.16
N SER A 93 -13.89 6.62 -2.32
CA SER A 93 -14.74 7.49 -1.53
C SER A 93 -15.65 8.34 -2.41
N SER A 94 -16.82 8.69 -1.89
CA SER A 94 -17.79 9.52 -2.58
C SER A 94 -18.52 10.43 -1.60
N LEU A 95 -19.00 11.57 -2.09
CA LEU A 95 -19.88 12.43 -1.31
C LEU A 95 -21.24 11.75 -1.12
N LYS A 96 -21.83 11.89 0.07
CA LYS A 96 -23.18 11.33 0.37
C LYS A 96 -24.26 11.85 -0.58
N SER A 97 -24.20 13.13 -0.98
CA SER A 97 -25.11 13.71 -1.98
C SER A 97 -24.99 12.97 -3.32
N TYR A 98 -23.76 12.78 -3.80
CA TYR A 98 -23.51 12.05 -5.05
C TYR A 98 -24.04 10.61 -4.98
N MET A 99 -23.83 9.91 -3.86
CA MET A 99 -24.33 8.55 -3.66
C MET A 99 -25.85 8.47 -3.74
N ASN A 100 -26.57 9.43 -3.14
CA ASN A 100 -28.01 9.46 -3.17
C ASN A 100 -28.58 9.68 -4.59
N GLU A 101 -27.91 10.49 -5.39
CA GLU A 101 -28.34 10.89 -6.73
C GLU A 101 -27.90 9.89 -7.81
N ASN A 102 -26.83 9.09 -7.57
CA ASN A 102 -26.17 8.29 -8.60
C ASN A 102 -26.00 6.80 -8.21
N LYS A 103 -27.00 6.21 -7.56
CA LYS A 103 -26.98 4.81 -7.09
C LYS A 103 -26.65 3.80 -8.19
N ASP A 104 -27.23 3.99 -9.38
CA ASP A 104 -27.00 3.12 -10.53
C ASP A 104 -25.53 3.15 -11.00
N VAL A 105 -24.91 4.33 -11.02
CA VAL A 105 -23.49 4.50 -11.37
C VAL A 105 -22.61 3.78 -10.35
N LEU A 106 -22.86 3.97 -9.06
CA LEU A 106 -22.08 3.33 -7.98
C LEU A 106 -22.22 1.82 -8.00
N THR A 107 -23.44 1.31 -8.20
CA THR A 107 -23.69 -0.13 -8.35
C THR A 107 -22.92 -0.73 -9.52
N LYS A 108 -22.91 -0.06 -10.68
CA LYS A 108 -22.15 -0.50 -11.86
C LYS A 108 -20.66 -0.46 -11.61
N PHE A 109 -20.16 0.61 -10.97
CA PHE A 109 -18.76 0.77 -10.62
C PHE A 109 -18.30 -0.33 -9.67
N THR A 110 -19.00 -0.55 -8.55
CA THR A 110 -18.62 -1.57 -7.58
C THR A 110 -18.72 -2.99 -8.16
N ASN A 111 -19.70 -3.26 -9.04
CA ASN A 111 -19.77 -4.53 -9.77
C ASN A 111 -18.58 -4.72 -10.72
N ALA A 112 -18.07 -3.66 -11.35
CA ALA A 112 -16.87 -3.75 -12.17
C ALA A 112 -15.63 -4.09 -11.31
N ILE A 113 -15.50 -3.47 -10.14
CA ILE A 113 -14.41 -3.78 -9.19
C ILE A 113 -14.51 -5.22 -8.69
N LYS A 114 -15.72 -5.71 -8.34
CA LYS A 114 -15.93 -7.12 -7.95
C LYS A 114 -15.47 -8.08 -9.04
N LYS A 115 -15.84 -7.84 -10.30
CA LYS A 115 -15.39 -8.67 -11.44
C LYS A 115 -13.88 -8.62 -11.63
N GLY A 116 -13.26 -7.44 -11.44
CA GLY A 116 -11.81 -7.30 -11.49
C GLY A 116 -11.11 -8.12 -10.41
N LEU A 117 -11.59 -8.07 -9.16
CA LEU A 117 -11.06 -8.88 -8.06
C LEU A 117 -11.26 -10.39 -8.30
N GLU A 118 -12.44 -10.79 -8.76
CA GLU A 118 -12.71 -12.19 -9.13
C GLU A 118 -11.74 -12.67 -10.22
N TYR A 119 -11.51 -11.85 -11.25
CA TYR A 119 -10.57 -12.16 -12.31
C TYR A 119 -9.15 -12.35 -11.76
N VAL A 120 -8.66 -11.41 -10.96
CA VAL A 120 -7.33 -11.49 -10.35
C VAL A 120 -7.18 -12.75 -9.47
N ASN A 121 -8.21 -13.10 -8.70
CA ASN A 121 -8.17 -14.25 -7.79
C ASN A 121 -8.25 -15.60 -8.52
N THR A 122 -8.85 -15.66 -9.71
CA THR A 122 -9.11 -16.92 -10.43
C THR A 122 -8.18 -17.17 -11.62
N HIS A 123 -7.45 -16.15 -12.10
CA HIS A 123 -6.58 -16.28 -13.29
C HIS A 123 -5.10 -16.31 -12.92
N THR A 124 -4.30 -16.82 -13.84
CA THR A 124 -2.84 -16.88 -13.72
C THR A 124 -2.23 -15.48 -13.81
N ALA A 125 -1.02 -15.32 -13.27
CA ALA A 125 -0.28 -14.08 -13.36
C ALA A 125 -0.01 -13.67 -14.82
N ASN A 126 0.22 -14.63 -15.71
CA ASN A 126 0.42 -14.37 -17.13
C ASN A 126 -0.85 -13.83 -17.82
N GLU A 127 -2.02 -14.42 -17.55
CA GLU A 127 -3.30 -13.92 -18.08
C GLU A 127 -3.58 -12.49 -17.60
N ILE A 128 -3.35 -12.22 -16.32
CA ILE A 128 -3.49 -10.87 -15.74
C ILE A 128 -2.51 -9.91 -16.41
N ALA A 129 -1.22 -10.29 -16.52
CA ALA A 129 -0.19 -9.46 -17.12
C ALA A 129 -0.54 -9.05 -18.56
N ASN A 130 -1.07 -9.97 -19.36
CA ASN A 130 -1.49 -9.68 -20.74
C ASN A 130 -2.63 -8.65 -20.80
N ILE A 131 -3.60 -8.70 -19.86
CA ILE A 131 -4.71 -7.75 -19.83
C ILE A 131 -4.24 -6.36 -19.41
N ILE A 132 -3.40 -6.26 -18.37
CA ILE A 132 -2.99 -4.96 -17.83
C ILE A 132 -1.79 -4.32 -18.56
N LYS A 133 -1.10 -5.06 -19.44
CA LYS A 133 0.07 -4.59 -20.21
C LYS A 133 -0.12 -3.19 -20.87
N PRO A 134 -1.29 -2.85 -21.44
CA PRO A 134 -1.48 -1.52 -22.01
C PRO A 134 -1.35 -0.36 -21.02
N HIS A 135 -1.49 -0.61 -19.73
CA HIS A 135 -1.35 0.37 -18.65
C HIS A 135 0.07 0.42 -18.04
N PHE A 136 0.97 -0.48 -18.49
CA PHE A 136 2.36 -0.59 -18.05
C PHE A 136 3.28 -0.61 -19.27
N GLU A 137 3.25 0.47 -20.05
CA GLU A 137 3.90 0.54 -21.35
C GLU A 137 5.40 0.25 -21.31
N THR A 138 6.08 0.71 -20.24
CA THR A 138 7.52 0.58 -20.03
C THR A 138 7.96 -0.81 -19.55
N ASN A 139 7.03 -1.64 -19.06
CA ASN A 139 7.34 -2.96 -18.54
C ASN A 139 7.06 -4.06 -19.58
N THR A 140 7.86 -5.09 -19.60
CA THR A 140 7.59 -6.33 -20.35
C THR A 140 6.48 -7.14 -19.68
N ILE A 141 5.83 -8.05 -20.42
CA ILE A 141 4.84 -8.99 -19.85
C ILE A 141 5.46 -9.81 -18.72
N GLN A 142 6.72 -10.26 -18.89
CA GLN A 142 7.44 -11.05 -17.89
C GLN A 142 7.64 -10.28 -16.57
N GLU A 143 7.99 -8.99 -16.65
CA GLU A 143 8.12 -8.13 -15.45
C GLU A 143 6.77 -7.95 -14.75
N ILE A 144 5.71 -7.70 -15.51
CA ILE A 144 4.35 -7.56 -14.94
C ILE A 144 3.90 -8.89 -14.30
N GLU A 145 4.17 -10.03 -14.94
CA GLU A 145 3.87 -11.35 -14.40
C GLU A 145 4.59 -11.59 -13.08
N THR A 146 5.87 -11.19 -12.97
CA THR A 146 6.63 -11.26 -11.73
C THR A 146 5.98 -10.43 -10.62
N VAL A 147 5.61 -9.19 -10.92
CA VAL A 147 4.92 -8.29 -9.98
C VAL A 147 3.58 -8.88 -9.52
N VAL A 148 2.78 -9.43 -10.44
CA VAL A 148 1.50 -10.05 -10.11
C VAL A 148 1.71 -11.27 -9.20
N ASN A 149 2.71 -12.11 -9.48
CA ASN A 149 3.05 -13.24 -8.63
C ASN A 149 3.49 -12.80 -7.23
N ASN A 150 4.30 -11.75 -7.11
CA ASN A 150 4.72 -11.20 -5.82
C ASN A 150 3.49 -10.78 -4.99
N TYR A 151 2.56 -10.03 -5.58
CA TYR A 151 1.35 -9.60 -4.87
C TYR A 151 0.39 -10.77 -4.54
N LYS A 152 0.27 -11.77 -5.43
CA LYS A 152 -0.52 -12.97 -5.14
C LYS A 152 0.07 -13.78 -3.99
N SER A 153 1.39 -13.88 -3.90
CA SER A 153 2.08 -14.65 -2.86
C SER A 153 1.86 -14.11 -1.43
N ILE A 154 1.44 -12.87 -1.30
CA ILE A 154 1.19 -12.20 -0.01
C ILE A 154 -0.29 -11.85 0.19
N ASP A 155 -1.19 -12.40 -0.61
CA ASP A 155 -2.64 -12.11 -0.57
C ASP A 155 -2.96 -10.61 -0.63
N ALA A 156 -2.24 -9.84 -1.46
CA ALA A 156 -2.39 -8.39 -1.55
C ALA A 156 -3.76 -7.95 -2.07
N TRP A 157 -4.47 -8.81 -2.81
CA TRP A 157 -5.81 -8.56 -3.29
C TRP A 157 -6.86 -9.27 -2.45
N PRO A 158 -7.80 -8.53 -1.84
CA PRO A 158 -8.82 -9.14 -1.00
C PRO A 158 -9.84 -9.94 -1.84
N ASN A 159 -10.53 -10.88 -1.18
CA ASN A 159 -11.64 -11.63 -1.78
C ASN A 159 -12.98 -10.86 -1.76
N THR A 160 -13.01 -9.67 -1.21
CA THR A 160 -14.20 -8.84 -1.09
C THR A 160 -13.84 -7.36 -1.27
N ILE A 161 -14.77 -6.58 -1.80
CA ILE A 161 -14.64 -5.11 -1.88
C ILE A 161 -14.99 -4.40 -0.57
N LEU A 162 -15.45 -5.15 0.44
CA LEU A 162 -15.83 -4.57 1.73
C LEU A 162 -14.58 -4.18 2.52
N LEU A 163 -14.51 -2.91 2.90
CA LEU A 163 -13.54 -2.46 3.89
C LEU A 163 -13.91 -3.04 5.25
N LYS A 164 -13.09 -3.96 5.78
CA LYS A 164 -13.33 -4.59 7.07
C LYS A 164 -13.06 -3.63 8.22
N GLU A 165 -13.90 -3.69 9.25
CA GLU A 165 -13.76 -2.83 10.44
C GLU A 165 -12.45 -3.11 11.19
N GLU A 166 -12.06 -4.38 11.29
CA GLU A 166 -10.80 -4.78 11.92
C GLU A 166 -9.58 -4.17 11.21
N GLY A 167 -9.56 -4.19 9.86
CA GLY A 167 -8.50 -3.58 9.08
C GLY A 167 -8.45 -2.07 9.26
N LEU A 168 -9.60 -1.38 9.30
CA LEU A 168 -9.66 0.05 9.56
C LEU A 168 -9.18 0.38 10.98
N ASN A 169 -9.59 -0.38 11.99
CA ASN A 169 -9.14 -0.19 13.37
C ASN A 169 -7.62 -0.33 13.47
N LYS A 170 -7.05 -1.35 12.85
CA LYS A 170 -5.60 -1.56 12.79
C LYS A 170 -4.87 -0.41 12.09
N LEU A 171 -5.43 0.10 11.00
CA LEU A 171 -4.88 1.31 10.36
C LEU A 171 -4.87 2.50 11.30
N MET A 172 -5.96 2.70 12.06
CA MET A 172 -6.01 3.76 13.07
C MET A 172 -5.00 3.56 14.20
N ASP A 173 -4.75 2.31 14.64
CA ASP A 173 -3.70 1.99 15.62
C ASP A 173 -2.31 2.43 15.10
N ILE A 174 -2.03 2.13 13.83
CA ILE A 174 -0.78 2.53 13.17
C ILE A 174 -0.65 4.06 13.09
N MET A 175 -1.72 4.74 12.75
CA MET A 175 -1.76 6.20 12.65
C MET A 175 -1.61 6.88 14.01
N GLU A 176 -2.23 6.33 15.06
CA GLU A 176 -2.06 6.82 16.45
C GLU A 176 -0.62 6.63 16.92
N LEU A 177 -0.02 5.45 16.66
CA LEU A 177 1.37 5.17 17.00
C LEU A 177 2.34 6.13 16.31
N ALA A 178 2.02 6.55 15.09
CA ALA A 178 2.79 7.51 14.32
C ALA A 178 2.54 8.98 14.74
N GLY A 179 1.59 9.24 15.65
CA GLY A 179 1.20 10.59 16.07
C GLY A 179 0.40 11.36 15.02
N GLU A 180 -0.31 10.66 14.14
CA GLU A 180 -1.01 11.25 12.98
C GLU A 180 -2.53 11.14 13.07
N LEU A 181 -3.04 10.59 14.15
CA LEU A 181 -4.46 10.47 14.41
C LEU A 181 -4.77 10.90 15.84
N ASP A 182 -5.41 12.05 15.98
CA ASP A 182 -5.86 12.56 17.28
C ASP A 182 -7.19 11.96 17.71
N LYS A 183 -8.01 11.50 16.75
CA LYS A 183 -9.35 10.99 17.00
C LYS A 183 -9.77 9.97 15.97
N ARG A 184 -10.18 8.79 16.43
CA ARG A 184 -10.67 7.71 15.56
C ARG A 184 -11.99 8.07 14.88
N ALA A 185 -12.10 7.71 13.62
CA ALA A 185 -13.33 7.81 12.86
C ALA A 185 -14.23 6.59 13.16
N PRO A 186 -15.52 6.77 13.45
CA PRO A 186 -16.43 5.64 13.66
C PRO A 186 -16.70 4.96 12.31
N TYR A 187 -16.49 3.64 12.25
CA TYR A 187 -16.61 2.82 11.05
C TYR A 187 -17.97 2.99 10.35
N ASP A 188 -19.06 2.90 11.10
CA ASP A 188 -20.44 2.98 10.61
C ASP A 188 -20.81 4.34 10.00
N LYS A 189 -20.04 5.38 10.27
CA LYS A 189 -20.25 6.74 9.72
C LYS A 189 -19.49 7.00 8.45
N ILE A 190 -18.38 6.30 8.22
CA ILE A 190 -17.49 6.53 7.08
C ILE A 190 -17.47 5.41 6.05
N VAL A 191 -17.95 4.21 6.43
CA VAL A 191 -18.01 3.05 5.54
C VAL A 191 -19.45 2.70 5.24
N THR A 192 -19.80 2.55 3.97
CA THR A 192 -21.08 2.02 3.53
C THR A 192 -20.94 0.59 3.03
N LYS A 193 -21.92 -0.25 3.37
CA LYS A 193 -22.03 -1.63 2.87
C LYS A 193 -23.07 -1.75 1.76
N GLU A 194 -23.70 -0.63 1.35
CA GLU A 194 -24.82 -0.62 0.40
C GLU A 194 -24.45 -1.23 -0.96
N TYR A 195 -23.18 -1.13 -1.35
CA TYR A 195 -22.69 -1.59 -2.65
C TYR A 195 -21.72 -2.79 -2.55
N ALA A 196 -21.47 -3.31 -1.35
CA ALA A 196 -20.55 -4.42 -1.10
C ALA A 196 -21.19 -5.80 -1.35
#